data_45036bacfb931331571625c43290c21c
#
_entry.id   45036bacfb931331571625c43290c21c
#
_cell.length_a   1.000
_cell.length_b   1.000
_cell.length_c   1.000
_cell.angle_alpha   90.00
_cell.angle_beta   90.00
_cell.angle_gamma   90.00
#
_symmetry.space_group_name_H-M   'P 1'
#
loop_
_entity.id
_entity.type
_entity.pdbx_description
1 polymer ?
#
loop_
_entity_poly.entity_id
_entity_poly.type
_entity_poly.pdbx_seq_one_letter_code
_entity_poly.pdbx_strand_id
1 'polypeptide(L)'
;MGKGGGGGHTPVEAKETSRSKQLVKIIDVISDGEVEGLAVGMKSVYFDNTPVQSKNGSYNFNNVQLEGRVGSQVQDVIAGFNTSEKEVSVGTQVRKNLPITRTVTDNKVSRLRLTIGVQSLFSQNENGDTNGTTVELVITIGPQSYPVSISGKYSSQYLQQHTFDNLPPVPFTVKVERVTEDSKSQRLQNNTVWSSYTEIIDTEFTY
;
A
#
# COMPACT_ATOMS: atom_id res chain seq x y z
N MET A 1 15.67 42.34 44.02
CA MET A 1 16.12 41.54 42.87
C MET A 1 15.14 40.40 42.67
N GLY A 2 14.18 40.57 41.75
CA GLY A 2 13.22 39.55 41.39
C GLY A 2 13.85 38.60 40.37
N LYS A 3 14.01 37.33 40.75
CA LYS A 3 14.47 36.25 39.89
C LYS A 3 13.28 35.83 39.02
N GLY A 4 13.20 36.37 37.80
CA GLY A 4 12.23 35.91 36.81
C GLY A 4 12.52 34.46 36.43
N GLY A 5 11.70 33.54 36.92
CA GLY A 5 11.68 32.16 36.49
C GLY A 5 11.11 32.11 35.05
N GLY A 6 11.95 32.03 34.03
CA GLY A 6 11.53 31.67 32.72
C GLY A 6 11.01 30.24 32.77
N GLY A 7 9.71 30.04 32.61
CA GLY A 7 9.14 28.72 32.42
C GLY A 7 9.76 28.07 31.19
N GLY A 8 10.54 27.00 31.36
CA GLY A 8 11.11 26.24 30.27
C GLY A 8 9.98 25.67 29.42
N HIS A 9 10.09 25.81 28.09
CA HIS A 9 9.18 25.15 27.14
C HIS A 9 9.28 23.63 27.31
N THR A 10 8.15 22.98 27.48
CA THR A 10 8.09 21.51 27.43
C THR A 10 7.86 21.09 25.98
N PRO A 11 8.76 20.31 25.38
CA PRO A 11 8.60 19.85 24.01
C PRO A 11 7.28 19.10 23.79
N VAL A 12 6.62 19.41 22.67
CA VAL A 12 5.36 18.78 22.25
C VAL A 12 5.63 17.87 21.06
N GLU A 13 5.06 16.68 21.11
CA GLU A 13 5.15 15.71 20.03
C GLU A 13 3.81 15.61 19.31
N ALA A 14 3.82 15.82 17.98
CA ALA A 14 2.65 15.59 17.13
C ALA A 14 2.28 14.10 17.13
N LYS A 15 0.98 13.83 16.97
CA LYS A 15 0.47 12.45 16.91
C LYS A 15 1.00 11.71 15.67
N GLU A 16 1.22 10.41 15.83
CA GLU A 16 1.54 9.52 14.71
C GLU A 16 0.42 9.55 13.66
N THR A 17 0.82 9.62 12.39
CA THR A 17 -0.10 9.63 11.24
C THR A 17 -0.29 8.22 10.67
N SER A 18 0.59 7.28 11.01
CA SER A 18 0.57 5.92 10.48
C SER A 18 -0.77 5.23 10.73
N ARG A 19 -1.34 4.69 9.64
CA ARG A 19 -2.53 3.83 9.67
C ARG A 19 -2.23 2.60 8.83
N SER A 20 -2.35 1.43 9.41
CA SER A 20 -2.26 0.17 8.67
C SER A 20 -3.62 -0.15 8.05
N LYS A 21 -3.60 -0.50 6.77
CA LYS A 21 -4.73 -1.12 6.06
C LYS A 21 -4.24 -2.45 5.52
N GLN A 22 -4.97 -3.50 5.77
CA GLN A 22 -4.73 -4.81 5.18
C GLN A 22 -5.91 -5.20 4.30
N LEU A 23 -5.61 -5.70 3.11
CA LEU A 23 -6.57 -6.39 2.26
C LEU A 23 -6.33 -7.88 2.44
N VAL A 24 -7.33 -8.58 2.92
CA VAL A 24 -7.32 -10.05 3.02
C VAL A 24 -8.27 -10.59 1.97
N LYS A 25 -7.79 -11.51 1.14
CA LYS A 25 -8.58 -12.26 0.17
C LYS A 25 -8.59 -13.71 0.59
N ILE A 26 -9.77 -14.28 0.69
CA ILE A 26 -9.97 -15.68 1.06
C ILE A 26 -10.82 -16.32 -0.04
N ILE A 27 -10.39 -17.45 -0.56
CA ILE A 27 -11.20 -18.32 -1.39
C ILE A 27 -11.45 -19.62 -0.63
N ASP A 28 -12.69 -20.08 -0.63
CA ASP A 28 -13.08 -21.32 0.04
C ASP A 28 -13.93 -22.15 -0.89
N VAL A 29 -13.66 -23.46 -0.91
CA VAL A 29 -14.42 -24.44 -1.69
C VAL A 29 -15.43 -25.09 -0.77
N ILE A 30 -16.71 -24.78 -0.96
CA ILE A 30 -17.79 -25.20 -0.07
C ILE A 30 -18.30 -26.61 -0.46
N SER A 31 -18.27 -26.95 -1.75
CA SER A 31 -18.78 -28.21 -2.30
C SER A 31 -17.97 -28.63 -3.52
N ASP A 32 -17.94 -29.93 -3.79
CA ASP A 32 -17.40 -30.54 -5.01
C ASP A 32 -18.44 -30.66 -6.15
N GLY A 33 -19.67 -30.20 -5.91
CA GLY A 33 -20.75 -30.16 -6.89
C GLY A 33 -21.55 -28.88 -6.85
N GLU A 34 -22.50 -28.74 -7.77
CA GLU A 34 -23.35 -27.59 -7.89
C GLU A 34 -24.24 -27.38 -6.65
N VAL A 35 -24.33 -26.16 -6.18
CA VAL A 35 -25.14 -25.73 -5.02
C VAL A 35 -26.09 -24.60 -5.40
N GLU A 36 -27.18 -24.44 -4.66
CA GLU A 36 -28.14 -23.35 -4.88
C GLU A 36 -27.59 -21.96 -4.47
N GLY A 37 -26.43 -21.94 -3.76
CA GLY A 37 -25.81 -20.72 -3.24
C GLY A 37 -26.05 -20.52 -1.74
N LEU A 38 -25.88 -19.30 -1.26
CA LEU A 38 -26.05 -18.96 0.16
C LEU A 38 -27.52 -18.79 0.51
N ALA A 39 -28.01 -19.51 1.51
CA ALA A 39 -29.43 -19.55 1.93
C ALA A 39 -30.04 -18.15 2.19
N VAL A 40 -29.28 -17.23 2.78
CA VAL A 40 -29.71 -15.84 3.08
C VAL A 40 -28.62 -14.81 2.77
N GLY A 41 -27.79 -15.06 1.75
CA GLY A 41 -26.74 -14.16 1.31
C GLY A 41 -25.72 -13.87 2.41
N MET A 42 -25.35 -12.62 2.59
CA MET A 42 -24.35 -12.18 3.58
C MET A 42 -24.69 -12.53 5.04
N LYS A 43 -25.95 -12.84 5.33
CA LYS A 43 -26.39 -13.33 6.67
C LYS A 43 -25.97 -14.77 6.94
N SER A 44 -25.61 -15.51 5.90
CA SER A 44 -25.08 -16.89 6.00
C SER A 44 -23.56 -16.96 6.12
N VAL A 45 -22.88 -15.81 6.02
CA VAL A 45 -21.42 -15.73 6.11
C VAL A 45 -21.04 -15.21 7.48
N TYR A 46 -20.12 -15.91 8.14
CA TYR A 46 -19.68 -15.60 9.49
C TYR A 46 -18.18 -15.42 9.52
N PHE A 47 -17.73 -14.41 10.25
CA PHE A 47 -16.34 -14.30 10.68
C PHE A 47 -16.34 -14.64 12.17
N ASP A 48 -15.68 -15.75 12.49
CA ASP A 48 -15.82 -16.40 13.78
C ASP A 48 -17.31 -16.73 14.04
N ASN A 49 -17.91 -16.29 15.11
CA ASN A 49 -19.33 -16.50 15.41
C ASN A 49 -20.23 -15.29 15.06
N THR A 50 -19.68 -14.29 14.35
CA THR A 50 -20.41 -13.07 14.02
C THR A 50 -20.79 -13.05 12.54
N PRO A 51 -22.08 -12.98 12.18
CA PRO A 51 -22.50 -12.91 10.80
C PRO A 51 -22.02 -11.59 10.16
N VAL A 52 -21.66 -11.63 8.89
CA VAL A 52 -21.26 -10.40 8.14
C VAL A 52 -22.40 -9.40 8.12
N GLN A 53 -23.65 -9.88 7.95
CA GLN A 53 -24.84 -9.05 8.01
C GLN A 53 -25.82 -9.61 9.05
N SER A 54 -26.31 -8.76 9.93
CA SER A 54 -27.28 -9.08 10.96
C SER A 54 -28.66 -9.33 10.37
N LYS A 55 -29.55 -9.97 11.15
CA LYS A 55 -30.94 -10.27 10.73
C LYS A 55 -31.72 -9.03 10.30
N ASN A 56 -31.47 -7.89 10.94
CA ASN A 56 -32.11 -6.60 10.62
C ASN A 56 -31.54 -5.91 9.37
N GLY A 57 -30.49 -6.51 8.72
CA GLY A 57 -29.88 -5.94 7.51
C GLY A 57 -28.66 -5.07 7.75
N SER A 58 -28.33 -4.72 8.99
CA SER A 58 -27.10 -3.96 9.30
C SER A 58 -25.85 -4.82 9.12
N TYR A 59 -24.76 -4.21 8.66
CA TYR A 59 -23.46 -4.89 8.53
C TYR A 59 -22.67 -4.80 9.84
N ASN A 60 -22.11 -5.94 10.27
CA ASN A 60 -21.25 -6.03 11.45
C ASN A 60 -19.78 -5.74 11.10
N PHE A 61 -19.43 -5.83 9.83
CA PHE A 61 -18.09 -5.54 9.31
C PHE A 61 -18.18 -4.57 8.14
N ASN A 62 -17.24 -3.64 8.06
CA ASN A 62 -17.14 -2.69 6.96
C ASN A 62 -16.17 -3.21 5.89
N ASN A 63 -16.39 -2.79 4.63
CA ASN A 63 -15.52 -3.11 3.49
C ASN A 63 -15.35 -4.62 3.22
N VAL A 64 -16.39 -5.41 3.47
CA VAL A 64 -16.45 -6.82 3.08
C VAL A 64 -17.11 -6.91 1.71
N GLN A 65 -16.44 -7.60 0.79
CA GLN A 65 -16.97 -7.99 -0.52
C GLN A 65 -17.05 -9.51 -0.55
N LEU A 66 -18.14 -10.03 -1.08
CA LEU A 66 -18.37 -11.45 -1.26
C LEU A 66 -18.71 -11.72 -2.72
N GLU A 67 -17.95 -12.60 -3.33
CA GLU A 67 -18.29 -13.22 -4.61
C GLU A 67 -18.45 -14.72 -4.41
N GLY A 68 -19.43 -15.32 -5.08
CA GLY A 68 -19.68 -16.76 -5.04
C GLY A 68 -19.92 -17.30 -6.44
N ARG A 69 -19.59 -18.56 -6.61
CA ARG A 69 -19.94 -19.35 -7.77
C ARG A 69 -20.68 -20.59 -7.28
N VAL A 70 -21.70 -20.98 -8.01
CA VAL A 70 -22.54 -22.12 -7.61
C VAL A 70 -21.98 -23.47 -8.02
N GLY A 71 -20.90 -23.50 -8.79
CA GLY A 71 -20.27 -24.73 -9.27
C GLY A 71 -20.93 -25.27 -10.55
N SER A 72 -21.60 -24.40 -11.33
CA SER A 72 -22.14 -24.80 -12.64
C SER A 72 -21.01 -25.15 -13.62
N GLN A 73 -21.31 -26.00 -14.58
CA GLN A 73 -20.33 -26.51 -15.55
C GLN A 73 -19.65 -25.37 -16.36
N VAL A 74 -20.35 -24.27 -16.58
CA VAL A 74 -19.81 -23.07 -17.24
C VAL A 74 -20.03 -21.88 -16.32
N GLN A 75 -18.95 -21.34 -15.77
CA GLN A 75 -19.01 -20.18 -14.88
C GLN A 75 -17.75 -19.34 -14.98
N ASP A 76 -17.88 -18.04 -14.76
CA ASP A 76 -16.75 -17.13 -14.74
C ASP A 76 -15.87 -17.37 -13.50
N VAL A 77 -14.56 -17.15 -13.64
CA VAL A 77 -13.62 -17.19 -12.53
C VAL A 77 -13.90 -16.08 -11.52
N ILE A 78 -13.55 -16.31 -10.25
CA ILE A 78 -13.61 -15.29 -9.20
C ILE A 78 -12.43 -14.33 -9.39
N ALA A 79 -12.73 -13.04 -9.56
CA ALA A 79 -11.72 -12.03 -9.81
C ALA A 79 -10.69 -11.92 -8.66
N GLY A 80 -9.41 -11.75 -9.04
CA GLY A 80 -8.33 -11.47 -8.09
C GLY A 80 -7.71 -12.69 -7.40
N PHE A 81 -8.06 -13.92 -7.81
CA PHE A 81 -7.41 -15.18 -7.41
C PHE A 81 -6.64 -15.85 -8.56
N ASN A 82 -6.75 -15.29 -9.75
CA ASN A 82 -6.08 -15.75 -10.96
C ASN A 82 -4.77 -15.02 -11.22
N THR A 83 -4.09 -14.55 -10.18
CA THR A 83 -2.86 -13.78 -10.31
C THR A 83 -1.66 -14.52 -9.76
N SER A 84 -0.55 -14.47 -10.47
CA SER A 84 0.77 -14.84 -9.98
C SER A 84 1.54 -13.55 -9.65
N GLU A 85 2.13 -13.49 -8.48
CA GLU A 85 2.90 -12.34 -8.02
C GLU A 85 4.36 -12.73 -7.79
N LYS A 86 5.27 -11.96 -8.39
CA LYS A 86 6.71 -12.10 -8.19
C LYS A 86 7.25 -10.81 -7.62
N GLU A 87 7.61 -10.82 -6.34
CA GLU A 87 8.23 -9.68 -5.69
C GLU A 87 9.75 -9.67 -5.93
N VAL A 88 10.25 -8.49 -6.30
CA VAL A 88 11.68 -8.22 -6.51
C VAL A 88 12.11 -7.15 -5.51
N SER A 89 13.02 -7.51 -4.61
CA SER A 89 13.56 -6.58 -3.63
C SER A 89 14.46 -5.54 -4.29
N VAL A 90 14.32 -4.28 -3.86
CA VAL A 90 15.20 -3.17 -4.25
C VAL A 90 16.01 -2.69 -3.04
N GLY A 91 15.36 -2.46 -1.89
CA GLY A 91 15.98 -2.16 -0.61
C GLY A 91 16.91 -0.94 -0.61
N THR A 92 16.69 0.03 -1.51
CA THR A 92 17.64 1.11 -1.76
C THR A 92 17.04 2.48 -1.40
N GLN A 93 17.86 3.31 -0.75
CA GLN A 93 17.48 4.69 -0.43
C GLN A 93 17.42 5.51 -1.72
N VAL A 94 16.30 6.21 -1.94
CA VAL A 94 16.13 7.17 -3.03
C VAL A 94 16.59 8.54 -2.58
N ARG A 95 17.60 9.11 -3.24
CA ARG A 95 18.16 10.43 -2.95
C ARG A 95 17.83 11.41 -4.07
N LYS A 96 17.80 12.70 -3.76
CA LYS A 96 17.45 13.79 -4.70
C LYS A 96 18.24 13.72 -6.01
N ASN A 97 19.53 13.48 -5.96
CA ASN A 97 20.40 13.45 -7.13
C ASN A 97 20.82 12.03 -7.54
N LEU A 98 20.13 11.01 -7.02
CA LEU A 98 20.45 9.61 -7.29
C LEU A 98 19.16 8.81 -7.51
N PRO A 99 18.51 8.97 -8.67
CA PRO A 99 17.32 8.19 -9.01
C PRO A 99 17.67 6.72 -9.17
N ILE A 100 16.71 5.86 -8.90
CA ILE A 100 16.86 4.41 -9.02
C ILE A 100 16.03 3.95 -10.20
N THR A 101 16.64 3.16 -11.09
CA THR A 101 15.97 2.58 -12.26
C THR A 101 16.03 1.06 -12.22
N ARG A 102 14.94 0.43 -12.64
CA ARG A 102 14.82 -1.02 -12.88
C ARG A 102 14.19 -1.23 -14.24
N THR A 103 14.46 -2.38 -14.84
CA THR A 103 13.89 -2.76 -16.14
C THR A 103 13.00 -3.98 -15.97
N VAL A 104 11.80 -3.91 -16.50
CA VAL A 104 10.86 -5.03 -16.60
C VAL A 104 10.96 -5.59 -18.01
N THR A 105 11.18 -6.90 -18.11
CA THR A 105 11.41 -7.60 -19.39
C THR A 105 10.42 -8.74 -19.63
N ASP A 106 9.70 -9.19 -18.60
CA ASP A 106 8.73 -10.27 -18.72
C ASP A 106 7.45 -9.78 -19.42
N ASN A 107 7.16 -10.33 -20.58
CA ASN A 107 6.01 -9.94 -21.40
C ASN A 107 4.66 -10.45 -20.87
N LYS A 108 4.66 -11.24 -19.82
CA LYS A 108 3.44 -11.73 -19.15
C LYS A 108 2.95 -10.78 -18.06
N VAL A 109 3.78 -9.80 -17.66
CA VAL A 109 3.41 -8.83 -16.62
C VAL A 109 2.26 -7.95 -17.10
N SER A 110 1.13 -8.04 -16.44
CA SER A 110 -0.08 -7.25 -16.71
C SER A 110 -0.17 -6.01 -15.82
N ARG A 111 0.34 -6.11 -14.59
CA ARG A 111 0.33 -5.01 -13.61
C ARG A 111 1.65 -4.96 -12.85
N LEU A 112 1.98 -3.78 -12.36
CA LEU A 112 3.17 -3.56 -11.55
C LEU A 112 2.77 -2.88 -10.23
N ARG A 113 3.27 -3.39 -9.10
CA ARG A 113 3.07 -2.77 -7.79
C ARG A 113 4.43 -2.38 -7.21
N LEU A 114 4.61 -1.10 -6.91
CA LEU A 114 5.79 -0.57 -6.24
C LEU A 114 5.51 -0.37 -4.75
N THR A 115 6.46 -0.79 -3.90
CA THR A 115 6.45 -0.53 -2.47
C THR A 115 7.54 0.48 -2.15
N ILE A 116 7.13 1.71 -1.87
CA ILE A 116 8.01 2.84 -1.55
C ILE A 116 7.59 3.49 -0.25
N GLY A 117 8.49 4.21 0.39
CA GLY A 117 8.14 4.92 1.61
C GLY A 117 9.30 5.65 2.26
N VAL A 118 9.19 5.82 3.57
CA VAL A 118 10.17 6.51 4.42
C VAL A 118 10.63 5.61 5.54
N GLN A 119 11.89 5.78 5.98
CA GLN A 119 12.39 5.10 7.19
C GLN A 119 11.83 5.75 8.46
N SER A 120 11.69 7.06 8.43
CA SER A 120 10.97 7.91 9.36
C SER A 120 10.67 9.22 8.67
N LEU A 121 9.66 9.96 9.14
CA LEU A 121 9.29 11.24 8.55
C LEU A 121 8.80 12.19 9.64
N PHE A 122 9.64 13.13 10.03
CA PHE A 122 9.30 14.20 10.98
C PHE A 122 10.34 15.32 10.96
N SER A 123 9.96 16.48 11.47
CA SER A 123 10.85 17.59 11.74
C SER A 123 10.79 18.00 13.20
N GLN A 124 11.91 18.39 13.77
CA GLN A 124 12.02 18.93 15.13
C GLN A 124 12.46 20.39 15.08
N ASN A 125 11.70 21.26 15.73
CA ASN A 125 12.05 22.67 15.86
C ASN A 125 13.13 22.91 16.92
N GLU A 126 13.53 24.19 17.11
CA GLU A 126 14.56 24.56 18.09
C GLU A 126 14.12 24.35 19.54
N ASN A 127 12.83 24.38 19.81
CA ASN A 127 12.26 24.15 21.13
C ASN A 127 12.09 22.65 21.46
N GLY A 128 12.43 21.76 20.51
CA GLY A 128 12.30 20.30 20.67
C GLY A 128 10.96 19.74 20.23
N ASP A 129 10.00 20.56 19.78
CA ASP A 129 8.71 20.06 19.32
C ASP A 129 8.90 19.25 18.02
N THR A 130 8.24 18.10 17.97
CA THR A 130 8.30 17.21 16.81
C THR A 130 7.01 17.29 16.00
N ASN A 131 7.13 17.61 14.72
CA ASN A 131 6.02 17.81 13.78
C ASN A 131 6.15 16.87 12.58
N GLY A 132 5.01 16.63 11.92
CA GLY A 132 5.00 15.98 10.63
C GLY A 132 5.66 16.84 9.55
N THR A 133 6.11 16.17 8.47
CA THR A 133 6.65 16.82 7.28
C THR A 133 6.24 16.06 6.03
N THR A 134 6.72 16.48 4.87
CA THR A 134 6.33 15.90 3.57
C THR A 134 7.57 15.59 2.74
N VAL A 135 7.54 14.47 2.04
CA VAL A 135 8.46 14.15 0.96
C VAL A 135 7.70 13.89 -0.32
N GLU A 136 8.28 14.31 -1.43
CA GLU A 136 7.72 14.15 -2.76
C GLU A 136 8.68 13.34 -3.62
N LEU A 137 8.12 12.42 -4.38
CA LEU A 137 8.79 11.55 -5.33
C LEU A 137 8.03 11.55 -6.66
N VAL A 138 8.67 11.08 -7.69
CA VAL A 138 8.05 10.78 -8.98
C VAL A 138 8.40 9.36 -9.36
N ILE A 139 7.39 8.57 -9.68
CA ILE A 139 7.53 7.25 -10.30
C ILE A 139 7.33 7.44 -11.79
N THR A 140 8.28 7.00 -12.60
CA THR A 140 8.16 7.01 -14.07
C THR A 140 8.16 5.59 -14.59
N ILE A 141 7.16 5.22 -15.37
CA ILE A 141 7.00 3.91 -16.00
C ILE A 141 6.93 4.12 -17.52
N GLY A 142 7.99 3.75 -18.21
CA GLY A 142 8.13 4.09 -19.63
C GLY A 142 7.97 5.60 -19.86
N PRO A 143 6.95 6.03 -20.64
CA PRO A 143 6.71 7.44 -20.94
C PRO A 143 5.86 8.17 -19.88
N GLN A 144 5.26 7.46 -18.92
CA GLN A 144 4.30 8.02 -17.97
C GLN A 144 4.95 8.32 -16.62
N SER A 145 4.60 9.45 -16.02
CA SER A 145 5.10 9.89 -14.72
C SER A 145 3.95 10.10 -13.73
N TYR A 146 4.16 9.63 -12.50
CA TYR A 146 3.19 9.64 -11.42
C TYR A 146 3.80 10.33 -10.20
N PRO A 147 3.30 11.52 -9.81
CA PRO A 147 3.75 12.17 -8.60
C PRO A 147 3.24 11.41 -7.36
N VAL A 148 4.11 11.28 -6.37
CA VAL A 148 3.81 10.64 -5.09
C VAL A 148 4.20 11.58 -3.96
N SER A 149 3.28 11.81 -3.03
CA SER A 149 3.52 12.61 -1.84
C SER A 149 3.27 11.76 -0.59
N ILE A 150 4.26 11.74 0.31
CA ILE A 150 4.13 11.10 1.63
C ILE A 150 4.21 12.20 2.66
N SER A 151 3.10 12.42 3.37
CA SER A 151 2.95 13.51 4.33
C SER A 151 2.49 12.98 5.68
N GLY A 152 3.08 13.46 6.75
CA GLY A 152 2.71 13.10 8.10
C GLY A 152 3.89 13.05 9.06
N LYS A 153 3.63 12.55 10.26
CA LYS A 153 4.63 12.18 11.25
C LYS A 153 4.70 10.66 11.35
N TYR A 154 5.88 10.11 11.07
CA TYR A 154 6.15 8.69 11.15
C TYR A 154 7.46 8.49 11.91
N SER A 155 7.38 7.97 13.14
CA SER A 155 8.57 7.71 13.97
C SER A 155 9.30 6.41 13.59
N SER A 156 8.64 5.56 12.81
CA SER A 156 9.19 4.30 12.27
C SER A 156 8.95 4.21 10.77
N GLN A 157 9.44 3.13 10.16
CA GLN A 157 9.26 2.90 8.73
C GLN A 157 7.77 2.88 8.36
N TYR A 158 7.44 3.64 7.31
CA TYR A 158 6.12 3.68 6.69
C TYR A 158 6.25 3.43 5.20
N LEU A 159 5.57 2.41 4.70
CA LEU A 159 5.57 2.02 3.30
C LEU A 159 4.18 2.16 2.68
N GLN A 160 4.15 2.63 1.45
CA GLN A 160 2.95 2.71 0.61
C GLN A 160 3.12 1.82 -0.61
N GLN A 161 2.02 1.23 -1.05
CA GLN A 161 1.97 0.46 -2.29
C GLN A 161 1.23 1.26 -3.36
N HIS A 162 1.83 1.31 -4.55
CA HIS A 162 1.28 1.96 -5.73
C HIS A 162 1.18 0.92 -6.83
N THR A 163 -0.03 0.62 -7.27
CA THR A 163 -0.28 -0.36 -8.34
C THR A 163 -0.57 0.37 -9.65
N PHE A 164 0.03 -0.10 -10.71
CA PHE A 164 -0.06 0.46 -12.06
C PHE A 164 -0.58 -0.60 -13.01
N ASP A 165 -1.67 -0.27 -13.66
CA ASP A 165 -2.25 -0.99 -14.78
C ASP A 165 -1.80 -0.31 -16.09
N ASN A 166 -2.14 -0.86 -17.23
CA ASN A 166 -1.84 -0.27 -18.55
C ASN A 166 -0.33 0.00 -18.75
N LEU A 167 0.47 -1.01 -18.50
CA LEU A 167 1.93 -0.94 -18.66
C LEU A 167 2.33 -0.78 -20.13
N PRO A 168 3.44 -0.09 -20.43
CA PRO A 168 3.96 -0.01 -21.79
C PRO A 168 4.49 -1.38 -22.25
N PRO A 169 4.69 -1.57 -23.56
CA PRO A 169 5.34 -2.77 -24.08
C PRO A 169 6.72 -3.00 -23.46
N VAL A 170 7.06 -4.26 -23.19
CA VAL A 170 8.38 -4.64 -22.69
C VAL A 170 9.44 -4.60 -23.80
N PRO A 171 10.70 -4.33 -23.50
CA PRO A 171 11.20 -3.94 -22.19
C PRO A 171 10.88 -2.49 -21.87
N PHE A 172 10.50 -2.20 -20.62
CA PHE A 172 10.32 -0.84 -20.17
C PHE A 172 11.05 -0.58 -18.86
N THR A 173 11.34 0.70 -18.60
CA THR A 173 12.02 1.12 -17.38
C THR A 173 11.03 1.65 -16.35
N VAL A 174 11.32 1.35 -15.09
CA VAL A 174 10.67 1.91 -13.91
C VAL A 174 11.71 2.73 -13.17
N LYS A 175 11.47 4.03 -13.04
CA LYS A 175 12.38 4.96 -12.37
C LYS A 175 11.66 5.59 -11.19
N VAL A 176 12.34 5.67 -10.06
CA VAL A 176 11.89 6.41 -8.87
C VAL A 176 12.87 7.53 -8.60
N GLU A 177 12.36 8.76 -8.60
CA GLU A 177 13.11 9.99 -8.38
C GLU A 177 12.57 10.71 -7.16
N ARG A 178 13.46 11.28 -6.36
CA ARG A 178 13.08 12.12 -5.23
C ARG A 178 13.08 13.59 -5.66
N VAL A 179 11.98 14.29 -5.36
CA VAL A 179 11.81 15.72 -5.62
C VAL A 179 12.27 16.56 -4.43
N THR A 180 11.91 16.17 -3.23
CA THR A 180 12.30 16.85 -1.98
C THR A 180 13.80 16.71 -1.73
N GLU A 181 14.43 17.75 -1.23
CA GLU A 181 15.85 17.74 -0.85
C GLU A 181 16.14 16.71 0.26
N ASP A 182 17.33 16.11 0.19
CA ASP A 182 17.81 15.23 1.26
C ASP A 182 18.12 16.07 2.51
N SER A 183 17.73 15.56 3.68
CA SER A 183 18.04 16.21 4.94
C SER A 183 19.55 16.28 5.17
N LYS A 184 20.02 17.45 5.61
CA LYS A 184 21.38 17.70 6.11
C LYS A 184 21.40 17.87 7.63
N SER A 185 20.25 17.70 8.30
CA SER A 185 20.10 17.94 9.73
C SER A 185 19.53 16.69 10.43
N GLN A 186 20.00 16.41 11.62
CA GLN A 186 19.42 15.36 12.46
C GLN A 186 18.00 15.69 12.95
N ARG A 187 17.62 16.98 12.92
CA ARG A 187 16.27 17.45 13.27
C ARG A 187 15.22 17.20 12.18
N LEU A 188 15.64 16.87 10.97
CA LEU A 188 14.73 16.53 9.87
C LEU A 188 15.00 15.09 9.45
N GLN A 189 14.06 14.22 9.71
CA GLN A 189 14.09 12.82 9.25
C GLN A 189 13.16 12.71 8.05
N ASN A 190 13.71 12.42 6.88
CA ASN A 190 12.97 12.36 5.64
C ASN A 190 13.54 11.37 4.61
N ASN A 191 14.32 10.39 5.06
CA ASN A 191 14.91 9.40 4.18
C ASN A 191 13.86 8.54 3.51
N THR A 192 13.89 8.48 2.18
CA THR A 192 12.98 7.67 1.36
C THR A 192 13.64 6.38 0.91
N VAL A 193 12.84 5.34 0.74
CA VAL A 193 13.28 4.01 0.31
C VAL A 193 12.36 3.47 -0.77
N TRP A 194 12.93 2.88 -1.80
CA TRP A 194 12.23 1.94 -2.68
C TRP A 194 12.49 0.53 -2.15
N SER A 195 11.49 -0.05 -1.49
CA SER A 195 11.62 -1.34 -0.82
C SER A 195 11.63 -2.49 -1.82
N SER A 196 10.61 -2.54 -2.68
CA SER A 196 10.44 -3.62 -3.66
C SER A 196 9.54 -3.16 -4.81
N TYR A 197 9.49 -3.98 -5.86
CA TYR A 197 8.40 -3.96 -6.81
C TYR A 197 7.90 -5.39 -7.05
N THR A 198 6.62 -5.52 -7.40
CA THR A 198 5.98 -6.80 -7.66
C THR A 198 5.48 -6.83 -9.09
N GLU A 199 5.95 -7.80 -9.85
CA GLU A 199 5.44 -8.16 -11.16
C GLU A 199 4.19 -9.02 -10.95
N ILE A 200 3.04 -8.57 -11.46
CA ILE A 200 1.76 -9.24 -11.32
C ILE A 200 1.35 -9.74 -12.69
N ILE A 201 1.09 -11.03 -12.78
CA ILE A 201 0.68 -11.73 -13.99
C ILE A 201 -0.74 -12.21 -13.79
N ASP A 202 -1.67 -11.67 -14.55
CA ASP A 202 -3.04 -12.19 -14.61
C ASP A 202 -3.06 -13.42 -15.51
N THR A 203 -3.45 -14.56 -14.96
CA THR A 203 -3.60 -15.81 -15.72
C THR A 203 -5.02 -15.93 -16.23
N GLU A 204 -5.19 -16.07 -17.53
CA GLU A 204 -6.45 -16.51 -18.09
C GLU A 204 -6.58 -18.02 -17.84
N PHE A 205 -7.57 -18.42 -17.04
CA PHE A 205 -7.96 -19.82 -16.96
C PHE A 205 -8.90 -20.13 -18.11
N THR A 206 -8.44 -20.91 -19.06
CA THR A 206 -9.29 -21.64 -20.01
C THR A 206 -9.58 -23.00 -19.41
N TYR A 207 -10.84 -23.27 -19.11
CA TYR A 207 -11.34 -24.60 -18.78
C TYR A 207 -11.66 -25.39 -20.04
#